data_9d8cbc406359e85fa2cf903ea433fbac
#
_entry.id   9d8cbc406359e85fa2cf903ea433fbac
#
_cell.length_a   1.000
_cell.length_b   1.000
_cell.length_c   1.000
_cell.angle_alpha   90.00
_cell.angle_beta   90.00
_cell.angle_gamma   90.00
#
_symmetry.space_group_name_H-M   'P 1'
#
loop_
_entity.id
_entity.type
_entity.pdbx_description
1 polymer ?
#
loop_
_entity_poly.entity_id
_entity_poly.type
_entity_poly.pdbx_seq_one_letter_code
_entity_poly.pdbx_strand_id
1 'polypeptide(L)'
;MGFDWKHKEDVWDKVREELGELEEELNKGDKDNSTRELGDFLFSVINAARPYHLNPDNALELTNRKFISRFGYVEQKIKERGLHFSDLTLGQMDELWNEAKKLERKEEKQ
;
A
#
# COMPACT_ATOMS: atom_id res chain seq x y z
N MET A 1 -22.56 16.47 -4.71
CA MET A 1 -22.79 15.17 -5.33
C MET A 1 -23.28 14.15 -4.32
N GLY A 2 -24.04 13.15 -4.78
CA GLY A 2 -24.66 12.18 -3.89
C GLY A 2 -23.72 11.26 -3.12
N PHE A 3 -22.43 11.33 -3.39
CA PHE A 3 -21.43 10.51 -2.71
C PHE A 3 -20.72 11.25 -1.57
N ASP A 4 -21.02 12.53 -1.39
CA ASP A 4 -20.41 13.30 -0.31
C ASP A 4 -21.15 13.07 1.00
N TRP A 5 -20.41 13.01 2.09
CA TRP A 5 -20.93 12.66 3.39
C TRP A 5 -21.13 13.92 4.23
N LYS A 6 -22.17 13.92 5.08
CA LYS A 6 -22.49 15.04 5.96
C LYS A 6 -21.32 15.33 6.91
N HIS A 7 -20.68 14.27 7.42
CA HIS A 7 -19.48 14.36 8.24
C HIS A 7 -18.39 13.56 7.58
N LYS A 8 -17.20 14.14 7.41
CA LYS A 8 -16.11 13.49 6.67
C LYS A 8 -15.66 12.16 7.29
N GLU A 9 -15.80 12.01 8.60
CA GLU A 9 -15.44 10.76 9.29
C GLU A 9 -16.36 9.59 8.95
N ASP A 10 -17.55 9.86 8.47
CA ASP A 10 -18.54 8.82 8.11
C ASP A 10 -18.10 8.00 6.90
N VAL A 11 -17.21 8.55 6.06
CA VAL A 11 -16.72 7.84 4.87
C VAL A 11 -15.96 6.57 5.25
N TRP A 12 -15.35 6.55 6.44
CA TRP A 12 -14.58 5.38 6.89
C TRP A 12 -15.47 4.20 7.24
N ASP A 13 -16.73 4.43 7.63
CA ASP A 13 -17.69 3.35 7.86
C ASP A 13 -17.93 2.58 6.56
N LYS A 14 -18.02 3.29 5.45
CA LYS A 14 -18.18 2.67 4.13
C LYS A 14 -16.95 1.87 3.74
N VAL A 15 -15.76 2.41 4.00
CA VAL A 15 -14.50 1.69 3.72
C VAL A 15 -14.46 0.37 4.50
N ARG A 16 -14.83 0.39 5.77
CA ARG A 16 -14.85 -0.82 6.61
C ARG A 16 -15.88 -1.83 6.13
N GLU A 17 -17.06 -1.35 5.70
CA GLU A 17 -18.11 -2.19 5.14
C GLU A 17 -17.63 -2.91 3.88
N GLU A 18 -16.99 -2.17 2.96
CA GLU A 18 -16.49 -2.75 1.72
C GLU A 18 -15.33 -3.73 1.97
N LEU A 19 -14.50 -3.44 2.97
CA LEU A 19 -13.44 -4.38 3.36
C LEU A 19 -14.03 -5.69 3.86
N GLY A 20 -15.08 -5.63 4.68
CA GLY A 20 -15.76 -6.82 5.19
C GLY A 20 -16.37 -7.66 4.08
N GLU A 21 -16.99 -7.03 3.10
CA GLU A 21 -17.57 -7.72 1.94
C GLU A 21 -16.48 -8.41 1.11
N LEU A 22 -15.35 -7.73 0.93
CA LEU A 22 -14.20 -8.33 0.23
C LEU A 22 -13.68 -9.56 0.97
N GLU A 23 -13.51 -9.45 2.28
CA GLU A 23 -13.03 -10.56 3.10
C GLU A 23 -13.96 -11.77 3.02
N GLU A 24 -15.29 -11.54 3.03
CA GLU A 24 -16.27 -12.62 2.87
C GLU A 24 -16.09 -13.37 1.55
N GLU A 25 -15.94 -12.64 0.45
CA GLU A 25 -15.79 -13.27 -0.86
C GLU A 25 -14.46 -14.00 -1.00
N LEU A 26 -13.40 -13.44 -0.41
CA LEU A 26 -12.10 -14.13 -0.38
C LEU A 26 -12.18 -15.45 0.40
N ASN A 27 -12.90 -15.46 1.52
CA ASN A 27 -13.08 -16.68 2.33
C ASN A 27 -13.89 -17.75 1.61
N LYS A 28 -14.83 -17.34 0.73
CA LYS A 28 -15.60 -18.27 -0.09
C LYS A 28 -14.79 -18.84 -1.25
N GLY A 29 -13.66 -18.22 -1.59
CA GLY A 29 -12.83 -18.63 -2.71
C GLY A 29 -13.39 -18.26 -4.08
N ASP A 30 -14.35 -17.34 -4.14
CA ASP A 30 -14.93 -16.86 -5.39
C ASP A 30 -14.09 -15.72 -5.96
N LYS A 31 -13.29 -16.05 -6.97
CA LYS A 31 -12.35 -15.09 -7.56
C LYS A 31 -13.05 -13.93 -8.28
N ASP A 32 -14.12 -14.23 -9.00
CA ASP A 32 -14.85 -13.20 -9.77
C ASP A 32 -15.52 -12.20 -8.84
N ASN A 33 -16.21 -12.69 -7.80
CA ASN A 33 -16.82 -11.81 -6.82
C ASN A 33 -15.79 -11.07 -5.97
N SER A 34 -14.68 -11.74 -5.63
CA SER A 34 -13.58 -11.09 -4.93
C SER A 34 -13.01 -9.93 -5.74
N THR A 35 -12.89 -10.11 -7.06
CA THR A 35 -12.40 -9.04 -7.95
C THR A 35 -13.34 -7.84 -7.92
N ARG A 36 -14.65 -8.08 -7.97
CA ARG A 36 -15.64 -7.00 -7.90
C ARG A 36 -15.59 -6.28 -6.57
N GLU A 37 -15.51 -7.04 -5.47
CA GLU A 37 -15.45 -6.45 -4.13
C GLU A 37 -14.13 -5.69 -3.90
N LEU A 38 -13.04 -6.15 -4.48
CA LEU A 38 -11.78 -5.41 -4.44
C LEU A 38 -11.93 -4.06 -5.12
N GLY A 39 -12.60 -4.03 -6.29
CA GLY A 39 -12.89 -2.78 -6.99
C GLY A 39 -13.72 -1.83 -6.14
N ASP A 40 -14.77 -2.33 -5.51
CA ASP A 40 -15.64 -1.55 -4.64
C ASP A 40 -14.87 -1.00 -3.42
N PHE A 41 -14.00 -1.82 -2.84
CA PHE A 41 -13.16 -1.40 -1.73
C PHE A 41 -12.21 -0.27 -2.15
N LEU A 42 -11.51 -0.43 -3.27
CA LEU A 42 -10.61 0.61 -3.79
C LEU A 42 -11.36 1.91 -4.06
N PHE A 43 -12.56 1.80 -4.65
CA PHE A 43 -13.39 2.97 -4.91
C PHE A 43 -13.77 3.68 -3.61
N SER A 44 -14.12 2.91 -2.56
CA SER A 44 -14.50 3.50 -1.28
C SER A 44 -13.32 4.26 -0.64
N VAL A 45 -12.10 3.74 -0.76
CA VAL A 45 -10.88 4.40 -0.26
C VAL A 45 -10.64 5.71 -1.03
N ILE A 46 -10.72 5.67 -2.35
CA ILE A 46 -10.55 6.85 -3.21
C ILE A 46 -11.58 7.93 -2.82
N ASN A 47 -12.82 7.50 -2.63
CA ASN A 47 -13.91 8.40 -2.26
C ASN A 47 -13.72 8.99 -0.85
N ALA A 48 -13.16 8.20 0.07
CA ALA A 48 -12.87 8.66 1.44
C ALA A 48 -11.81 9.77 1.48
N ALA A 49 -10.94 9.84 0.47
CA ALA A 49 -9.91 10.88 0.39
C ALA A 49 -10.50 12.26 0.08
N ARG A 50 -11.67 12.31 -0.58
CA ARG A 50 -12.27 13.56 -1.07
C ARG A 50 -12.56 14.59 0.02
N PRO A 51 -13.24 14.23 1.14
CA PRO A 51 -13.51 15.21 2.19
C PRO A 51 -12.26 15.80 2.84
N TYR A 52 -11.13 15.10 2.73
CA TYR A 52 -9.85 15.55 3.28
C TYR A 52 -8.99 16.30 2.27
N HIS A 53 -9.49 16.47 1.05
CA HIS A 53 -8.77 17.13 -0.05
C HIS A 53 -7.44 16.46 -0.39
N LEU A 54 -7.37 15.14 -0.24
CA LEU A 54 -6.21 14.34 -0.60
C LEU A 54 -6.38 13.76 -1.99
N ASN A 55 -5.26 13.68 -2.72
CA ASN A 55 -5.25 13.10 -4.07
C ASN A 55 -4.71 11.67 -3.98
N PRO A 56 -5.58 10.66 -4.20
CA PRO A 56 -5.16 9.25 -4.08
C PRO A 56 -4.06 8.85 -5.06
N ASP A 57 -4.11 9.33 -6.29
CA ASP A 57 -3.09 9.02 -7.30
C ASP A 57 -1.73 9.53 -6.88
N ASN A 58 -1.68 10.78 -6.40
CA ASN A 58 -0.44 11.38 -5.94
C ASN A 58 0.11 10.65 -4.70
N ALA A 59 -0.78 10.30 -3.78
CA ALA A 59 -0.40 9.55 -2.57
C ALA A 59 0.21 8.20 -2.93
N LEU A 60 -0.42 7.48 -3.86
CA LEU A 60 0.08 6.17 -4.29
C LEU A 60 1.42 6.31 -5.02
N GLU A 61 1.57 7.35 -5.85
CA GLU A 61 2.83 7.62 -6.56
C GLU A 61 3.98 7.83 -5.58
N LEU A 62 3.75 8.58 -4.50
CA LEU A 62 4.77 8.78 -3.46
C LEU A 62 5.20 7.45 -2.84
N THR A 63 4.25 6.57 -2.57
CA THR A 63 4.53 5.23 -2.04
C THR A 63 5.32 4.39 -3.05
N ASN A 64 4.93 4.45 -4.32
CA ASN A 64 5.62 3.72 -5.38
C ASN A 64 7.08 4.17 -5.51
N ARG A 65 7.34 5.47 -5.43
CA ARG A 65 8.71 5.99 -5.47
C ARG A 65 9.54 5.51 -4.29
N LYS A 66 8.96 5.48 -3.10
CA LYS A 66 9.63 4.92 -1.91
C LYS A 66 9.97 3.46 -2.11
N PHE A 67 9.04 2.68 -2.65
CA PHE A 67 9.24 1.26 -2.92
C PHE A 67 10.39 1.06 -3.90
N ILE A 68 10.40 1.81 -5.01
CA ILE A 68 11.45 1.70 -6.03
C ILE A 68 12.81 2.04 -5.43
N SER A 69 12.89 3.10 -4.63
CA SER A 69 14.12 3.52 -3.96
C SER A 69 14.65 2.46 -3.00
N ARG A 70 13.77 1.94 -2.15
CA ARG A 70 14.14 0.91 -1.17
C ARG A 70 14.53 -0.40 -1.84
N PHE A 71 13.76 -0.81 -2.83
CA PHE A 71 14.04 -2.03 -3.58
C PHE A 71 15.37 -1.94 -4.31
N GLY A 72 15.68 -0.78 -4.90
CA GLY A 72 16.96 -0.52 -5.55
C GLY A 72 18.13 -0.64 -4.58
N TYR A 73 17.96 -0.15 -3.35
CA TYR A 73 18.95 -0.29 -2.30
C TYR A 73 19.19 -1.78 -1.97
N VAL A 74 18.10 -2.52 -1.79
CA VAL A 74 18.20 -3.97 -1.50
C VAL A 74 18.91 -4.70 -2.62
N GLU A 75 18.53 -4.42 -3.88
CA GLU A 75 19.17 -5.04 -5.05
C GLU A 75 20.67 -4.77 -5.08
N GLN A 76 21.05 -3.52 -4.83
CA GLN A 76 22.46 -3.12 -4.84
C GLN A 76 23.26 -3.85 -3.75
N LYS A 77 22.70 -3.96 -2.55
CA LYS A 77 23.36 -4.65 -1.44
C LYS A 77 23.52 -6.15 -1.71
N ILE A 78 22.50 -6.76 -2.29
CA ILE A 78 22.56 -8.17 -2.69
C ILE A 78 23.67 -8.38 -3.72
N LYS A 79 23.74 -7.49 -4.72
CA LYS A 79 24.77 -7.54 -5.76
C LYS A 79 26.17 -7.36 -5.19
N GLU A 80 26.36 -6.39 -4.29
CA GLU A 80 27.65 -6.13 -3.63
C GLU A 80 28.15 -7.34 -2.86
N ARG A 81 27.26 -8.12 -2.26
CA ARG A 81 27.58 -9.32 -1.49
C ARG A 81 27.76 -10.57 -2.37
N GLY A 82 27.55 -10.43 -3.68
CA GLY A 82 27.66 -11.54 -4.63
C GLY A 82 26.58 -12.60 -4.48
N LEU A 83 25.43 -12.20 -3.95
CA LEU A 83 24.31 -13.10 -3.69
C LEU A 83 23.21 -12.92 -4.73
N HIS A 84 22.26 -13.86 -4.75
CA HIS A 84 21.02 -13.76 -5.54
C HIS A 84 19.85 -13.64 -4.58
N PHE A 85 18.73 -13.06 -5.04
CA PHE A 85 17.51 -12.95 -4.24
C PHE A 85 17.08 -14.29 -3.63
N SER A 86 17.21 -15.36 -4.41
CA SER A 86 16.85 -16.71 -3.98
C SER A 86 17.71 -17.22 -2.81
N ASP A 87 18.86 -16.63 -2.57
CA ASP A 87 19.79 -17.03 -1.50
C ASP A 87 19.42 -16.41 -0.15
N LEU A 88 18.52 -15.44 -0.15
CA LEU A 88 18.17 -14.70 1.05
C LEU A 88 16.91 -15.22 1.71
N THR A 89 16.93 -15.21 3.04
CA THR A 89 15.72 -15.46 3.81
C THR A 89 14.87 -14.19 3.85
N LEU A 90 13.60 -14.34 4.17
CA LEU A 90 12.71 -13.19 4.35
C LEU A 90 13.24 -12.23 5.41
N GLY A 91 13.79 -12.77 6.50
CA GLY A 91 14.39 -11.96 7.56
C GLY A 91 15.56 -11.11 7.08
N GLN A 92 16.42 -11.69 6.21
CA GLN A 92 17.55 -10.96 5.63
C GLN A 92 17.07 -9.83 4.71
N MET A 93 16.04 -10.08 3.92
CA MET A 93 15.43 -9.05 3.08
C MET A 93 14.84 -7.92 3.91
N ASP A 94 14.16 -8.26 5.02
CA ASP A 94 13.58 -7.28 5.94
C ASP A 94 14.66 -6.40 6.56
N GLU A 95 15.81 -6.97 6.92
CA GLU A 95 16.93 -6.21 7.45
C GLU A 95 17.42 -5.15 6.46
N LEU A 96 17.60 -5.54 5.20
CA LEU A 96 18.05 -4.63 4.15
C LEU A 96 17.00 -3.53 3.88
N TRP A 97 15.73 -3.91 3.89
CA TRP A 97 14.64 -2.98 3.72
C TRP A 97 14.61 -1.93 4.84
N ASN A 98 14.82 -2.39 6.08
CA ASN A 98 14.86 -1.50 7.23
C ASN A 98 16.09 -0.58 7.19
N GLU A 99 17.23 -1.05 6.68
CA GLU A 99 18.39 -0.20 6.43
C GLU A 99 18.05 0.92 5.45
N ALA A 100 17.35 0.58 4.36
CA ALA A 100 16.94 1.56 3.37
C ALA A 100 16.06 2.65 3.98
N LYS A 101 15.12 2.25 4.85
CA LYS A 101 14.25 3.19 5.57
C LYS A 101 15.03 4.13 6.47
N LYS A 102 16.04 3.61 7.17
CA LYS A 102 16.88 4.42 8.05
C LYS A 102 17.67 5.47 7.27
N LEU A 103 18.18 5.11 6.11
CA LEU A 103 18.91 6.03 5.25
C LEU A 103 18.00 7.15 4.73
N GLU A 104 16.77 6.82 4.34
CA GLU A 104 15.79 7.81 3.91
C GLU A 104 15.51 8.83 5.01
N ARG A 105 15.36 8.37 6.26
CA ARG A 105 15.10 9.25 7.41
C ARG A 105 16.25 10.21 7.66
N LYS A 106 17.49 9.76 7.49
CA LYS A 106 18.68 10.61 7.61
C LYS A 106 18.69 11.69 6.55
N GLU A 107 18.36 11.34 5.31
CA GLU A 107 18.29 12.27 4.19
C GLU A 107 17.22 13.33 4.42
N GLU A 108 16.05 12.93 4.93
CA GLU A 108 14.95 13.84 5.21
C GLU A 108 15.30 14.87 6.30
N LYS A 109 16.18 14.51 7.23
CA LYS A 109 16.60 15.40 8.33
C LYS A 109 17.70 16.38 7.93
N GLN A 110 18.32 16.17 6.79
CA GLN A 110 19.34 17.07 6.25
C GLN A 110 18.72 18.16 5.39
#